data_22966ea16f9dc303f9b7cd4ff158b70a
#
_entry.id   22966ea16f9dc303f9b7cd4ff158b70a
#
_cell.length_a   1.000
_cell.length_b   1.000
_cell.length_c   1.000
_cell.angle_alpha   90.00
_cell.angle_beta   90.00
_cell.angle_gamma   90.00
#
_symmetry.space_group_name_H-M   'P 1'
#
loop_
_entity.id
_entity.type
_entity.pdbx_description
1 polymer ?
#
loop_
_entity_poly.entity_id
_entity_poly.type
_entity_poly.pdbx_seq_one_letter_code
_entity_poly.pdbx_strand_id
1 'polypeptide(L)'
;LACLADLGISHRNAHFLRYENEKGLTEPSNVDRAVGQVAQLIEKLDPYGVVTSAFEGGHPDHDMTHFIVSRAAEAAGFALDRVFEAPEYNRFYLRDYLVRKLNEALLIKFGAPPRFLPSTTPSFALDMSRGEIARKRSLFRYFKTQEPRRLVRRFGFPDQFRLFSRPDYVKGPYDPRVSLRYRFISTWKHKDKAPFFGGLTDEDYRRVYSRLEAERPEARG
;
A
#
# COMPACT_ATOMS: atom_id res chain seq x y z
N LEU A 1 6.61 17.88 -2.61
CA LEU A 1 6.19 19.01 -1.75
C LEU A 1 5.17 19.94 -2.44
N ALA A 2 5.29 20.20 -3.76
CA ALA A 2 4.34 21.08 -4.48
C ALA A 2 2.89 20.56 -4.42
N CYS A 3 2.66 19.24 -4.42
CA CYS A 3 1.33 18.65 -4.25
C CYS A 3 0.73 18.98 -2.87
N LEU A 4 1.54 18.96 -1.82
CA LEU A 4 1.10 19.29 -0.46
C LEU A 4 0.71 20.76 -0.34
N ALA A 5 1.51 21.65 -0.95
CA ALA A 5 1.21 23.07 -0.98
C ALA A 5 -0.13 23.36 -1.67
N ASP A 6 -0.41 22.69 -2.78
CA ASP A 6 -1.70 22.78 -3.49
C ASP A 6 -2.89 22.31 -2.63
N LEU A 7 -2.64 21.36 -1.72
CA LEU A 7 -3.63 20.89 -0.76
C LEU A 7 -3.75 21.79 0.48
N GLY A 8 -2.93 22.84 0.60
CA GLY A 8 -2.86 23.68 1.79
C GLY A 8 -2.16 23.01 2.98
N ILE A 9 -1.43 21.92 2.72
CA ILE A 9 -0.70 21.16 3.75
C ILE A 9 0.72 21.72 3.86
N SER A 10 1.09 22.16 5.07
CA SER A 10 2.46 22.60 5.33
C SER A 10 3.48 21.50 5.05
N HIS A 11 4.61 21.86 4.42
CA HIS A 11 5.71 20.92 4.23
C HIS A 11 6.28 20.38 5.56
N ARG A 12 6.09 21.09 6.67
CA ARG A 12 6.49 20.66 8.01
C ARG A 12 5.74 19.41 8.48
N ASN A 13 4.57 19.15 7.87
CA ASN A 13 3.76 17.96 8.15
C ASN A 13 4.12 16.78 7.24
N ALA A 14 5.15 16.91 6.40
CA ALA A 14 5.66 15.83 5.56
C ALA A 14 6.92 15.23 6.19
N HIS A 15 6.82 14.00 6.63
CA HIS A 15 7.91 13.26 7.26
C HIS A 15 8.47 12.24 6.29
N PHE A 16 9.73 12.42 5.86
CA PHE A 16 10.42 11.52 4.94
C PHE A 16 11.35 10.60 5.72
N LEU A 17 10.99 9.33 5.83
CA LEU A 17 11.78 8.36 6.59
C LEU A 17 13.06 7.94 5.88
N ARG A 18 13.17 8.17 4.56
CA ARG A 18 14.36 8.01 3.72
C ARG A 18 14.96 6.60 3.74
N TYR A 19 14.12 5.59 3.73
CA TYR A 19 14.59 4.23 3.47
C TYR A 19 14.85 4.08 1.98
N GLU A 20 15.96 3.43 1.65
CA GLU A 20 16.16 2.97 0.28
C GLU A 20 15.03 2.01 -0.08
N ASN A 21 14.65 2.03 -1.36
CA ASN A 21 13.56 1.22 -1.92
C ASN A 21 13.55 -0.20 -1.36
N GLU A 22 12.72 -1.05 -1.84
CA GLU A 22 12.47 -2.46 -1.46
C GLU A 22 13.59 -3.18 -0.67
N LYS A 23 14.87 -2.97 -1.04
CA LYS A 23 16.00 -3.55 -0.31
C LYS A 23 16.18 -3.01 1.11
N GLY A 24 15.92 -1.73 1.31
CA GLY A 24 16.07 -1.11 2.63
C GLY A 24 15.07 -1.67 3.66
N LEU A 25 13.89 -2.04 3.19
CA LEU A 25 12.82 -2.59 4.05
C LEU A 25 12.81 -4.12 4.13
N THR A 26 13.80 -4.81 3.56
CA THR A 26 14.00 -6.25 3.79
C THR A 26 15.01 -6.54 4.89
N GLU A 27 15.74 -5.52 5.36
CA GLU A 27 16.60 -5.63 6.52
C GLU A 27 15.79 -5.43 7.79
N PRO A 28 15.65 -6.44 8.67
CA PRO A 28 14.84 -6.36 9.89
C PRO A 28 15.13 -5.13 10.75
N SER A 29 16.40 -4.79 10.94
CA SER A 29 16.81 -3.60 11.70
C SER A 29 16.29 -2.28 11.11
N ASN A 30 16.12 -2.19 9.80
CA ASN A 30 15.51 -1.04 9.14
C ASN A 30 14.02 -1.01 9.36
N VAL A 31 13.36 -2.18 9.35
CA VAL A 31 11.92 -2.29 9.63
C VAL A 31 11.64 -1.89 11.07
N ASP A 32 12.42 -2.41 12.05
CA ASP A 32 12.27 -2.03 13.46
C ASP A 32 12.47 -0.52 13.66
N ARG A 33 13.47 0.05 13.01
CA ARG A 33 13.68 1.50 13.04
C ARG A 33 12.51 2.26 12.45
N ALA A 34 11.95 1.80 11.33
CA ALA A 34 10.77 2.40 10.71
C ALA A 34 9.54 2.31 11.63
N VAL A 35 9.32 1.16 12.25
CA VAL A 35 8.27 0.97 13.26
C VAL A 35 8.43 1.99 14.39
N GLY A 36 9.62 2.10 14.98
CA GLY A 36 9.88 3.06 16.05
C GLY A 36 9.65 4.51 15.63
N GLN A 37 10.08 4.91 14.42
CA GLN A 37 9.86 6.26 13.91
C GLN A 37 8.38 6.56 13.67
N VAL A 38 7.62 5.61 13.13
CA VAL A 38 6.18 5.78 12.90
C VAL A 38 5.43 5.79 14.23
N ALA A 39 5.79 4.94 15.19
CA ALA A 39 5.22 4.94 16.53
C ALA A 39 5.40 6.32 17.21
N GLN A 40 6.61 6.87 17.21
CA GLN A 40 6.90 8.21 17.75
C GLN A 40 6.08 9.31 17.04
N LEU A 41 5.85 9.18 15.73
CA LEU A 41 4.98 10.12 15.01
C LEU A 41 3.52 9.99 15.47
N ILE A 42 3.01 8.78 15.65
CA ILE A 42 1.65 8.54 16.15
C ILE A 42 1.50 9.13 17.55
N GLU A 43 2.42 8.85 18.47
CA GLU A 43 2.41 9.40 19.83
C GLU A 43 2.47 10.92 19.83
N LYS A 44 3.38 11.50 19.05
CA LYS A 44 3.59 12.96 18.98
C LYS A 44 2.41 13.70 18.40
N LEU A 45 1.76 13.14 17.37
CA LEU A 45 0.70 13.81 16.62
C LEU A 45 -0.68 13.51 17.21
N ASP A 46 -0.82 12.46 17.98
CA ASP A 46 -2.11 11.95 18.51
C ASP A 46 -3.23 12.03 17.47
N PRO A 47 -3.07 11.38 16.30
CA PRO A 47 -4.01 11.57 15.21
C PRO A 47 -5.37 10.94 15.52
N TYR A 48 -6.44 11.52 14.99
CA TYR A 48 -7.77 10.92 15.05
C TYR A 48 -7.80 9.55 14.37
N GLY A 49 -7.10 9.38 13.26
CA GLY A 49 -6.99 8.13 12.51
C GLY A 49 -5.72 8.07 11.68
N VAL A 50 -5.29 6.88 11.36
CA VAL A 50 -4.12 6.59 10.51
C VAL A 50 -4.59 5.88 9.26
N VAL A 51 -4.14 6.34 8.09
CA VAL A 51 -4.40 5.67 6.81
C VAL A 51 -3.11 5.02 6.33
N THR A 52 -3.21 3.76 5.90
CA THR A 52 -2.09 2.99 5.33
C THR A 52 -2.50 2.32 4.02
N SER A 53 -1.53 1.89 3.23
CA SER A 53 -1.80 0.99 2.10
C SER A 53 -2.43 -0.30 2.59
N ALA A 54 -3.35 -0.87 1.82
CA ALA A 54 -3.88 -2.20 2.15
C ALA A 54 -2.80 -3.27 1.94
N PHE A 55 -2.86 -4.34 2.75
CA PHE A 55 -2.02 -5.52 2.54
C PHE A 55 -2.56 -6.30 1.34
N GLU A 56 -1.87 -6.24 0.24
CA GLU A 56 -2.36 -6.72 -1.05
C GLU A 56 -1.68 -8.00 -1.53
N GLY A 57 -0.53 -8.37 -0.96
CA GLY A 57 0.29 -9.50 -1.38
C GLY A 57 0.88 -9.31 -2.77
N GLY A 58 1.01 -8.07 -3.23
CA GLY A 58 1.37 -7.76 -4.60
C GLY A 58 2.52 -6.78 -4.76
N HIS A 59 2.60 -5.75 -3.94
CA HIS A 59 3.69 -4.78 -3.97
C HIS A 59 4.41 -4.74 -2.63
N PRO A 60 5.70 -5.10 -2.62
CA PRO A 60 6.45 -5.22 -1.37
C PRO A 60 6.40 -3.96 -0.50
N ASP A 61 6.55 -2.78 -1.11
CA ASP A 61 6.57 -1.51 -0.37
C ASP A 61 5.22 -1.24 0.30
N HIS A 62 4.11 -1.59 -0.35
CA HIS A 62 2.77 -1.40 0.22
C HIS A 62 2.53 -2.38 1.36
N ASP A 63 2.87 -3.65 1.13
CA ASP A 63 2.71 -4.70 2.12
C ASP A 63 3.59 -4.45 3.35
N MET A 64 4.83 -4.00 3.14
CA MET A 64 5.73 -3.63 4.24
C MET A 64 5.25 -2.35 4.95
N THR A 65 4.72 -1.37 4.22
CA THR A 65 4.13 -0.17 4.84
C THR A 65 2.97 -0.54 5.74
N HIS A 66 2.08 -1.43 5.29
CA HIS A 66 0.99 -1.95 6.10
C HIS A 66 1.50 -2.63 7.38
N PHE A 67 2.52 -3.49 7.25
CA PHE A 67 3.14 -4.17 8.40
C PHE A 67 3.73 -3.16 9.39
N ILE A 68 4.53 -2.20 8.90
CA ILE A 68 5.18 -1.18 9.75
C ILE A 68 4.12 -0.36 10.50
N VAL A 69 3.07 0.10 9.84
CA VAL A 69 2.00 0.87 10.49
C VAL A 69 1.26 0.04 11.52
N SER A 70 0.99 -1.24 11.24
CA SER A 70 0.38 -2.17 12.21
C SER A 70 1.21 -2.27 13.48
N ARG A 71 2.50 -2.51 13.34
CA ARG A 71 3.43 -2.65 14.47
C ARG A 71 3.64 -1.34 15.22
N ALA A 72 3.71 -0.24 14.49
CA ALA A 72 3.86 1.10 15.08
C ALA A 72 2.62 1.51 15.89
N ALA A 73 1.43 1.22 15.38
CA ALA A 73 0.19 1.47 16.11
C ALA A 73 0.14 0.67 17.42
N GLU A 74 0.51 -0.62 17.39
CA GLU A 74 0.61 -1.45 18.59
C GLU A 74 1.64 -0.89 19.58
N ALA A 75 2.84 -0.53 19.10
CA ALA A 75 3.91 0.00 19.94
C ALA A 75 3.54 1.34 20.60
N ALA A 76 2.79 2.18 19.89
CA ALA A 76 2.27 3.46 20.40
C ALA A 76 1.00 3.33 21.25
N GLY A 77 0.47 2.12 21.47
CA GLY A 77 -0.82 1.92 22.14
C GLY A 77 -2.01 2.53 21.39
N PHE A 78 -1.87 2.73 20.08
CA PHE A 78 -2.90 3.32 19.24
C PHE A 78 -3.95 2.28 18.83
N ALA A 79 -5.23 2.62 19.00
CA ALA A 79 -6.32 1.71 18.74
C ALA A 79 -6.41 1.34 17.24
N LEU A 80 -6.39 0.04 16.93
CA LEU A 80 -6.40 -0.45 15.55
C LEU A 80 -7.72 -0.20 14.81
N ASP A 81 -8.82 0.04 15.52
CA ASP A 81 -10.10 0.46 14.96
C ASP A 81 -10.09 1.91 14.42
N ARG A 82 -9.00 2.63 14.68
CA ARG A 82 -8.71 3.96 14.11
C ARG A 82 -7.68 3.90 12.98
N VAL A 83 -7.28 2.71 12.56
CA VAL A 83 -6.42 2.51 11.39
C VAL A 83 -7.28 2.11 10.20
N PHE A 84 -7.06 2.78 9.07
CA PHE A 84 -7.80 2.56 7.84
C PHE A 84 -6.84 2.11 6.74
N GLU A 85 -7.28 1.17 5.94
CA GLU A 85 -6.56 0.70 4.78
C GLU A 85 -7.11 1.32 3.50
N ALA A 86 -6.24 1.65 2.56
CA ALA A 86 -6.60 2.09 1.22
C ALA A 86 -6.05 1.12 0.17
N PRO A 87 -6.85 0.63 -0.79
CA PRO A 87 -6.39 -0.29 -1.81
C PRO A 87 -5.63 0.47 -2.91
N GLU A 88 -4.52 -0.08 -3.37
CA GLU A 88 -3.74 0.55 -4.42
C GLU A 88 -3.65 -0.26 -5.72
N TYR A 89 -3.62 -1.59 -5.66
CA TYR A 89 -3.34 -2.42 -6.82
C TYR A 89 -4.35 -3.52 -7.12
N ASN A 90 -5.20 -3.91 -6.22
CA ASN A 90 -5.99 -5.14 -6.26
C ASN A 90 -7.02 -5.25 -7.38
N ARG A 91 -6.56 -5.22 -8.60
CA ARG A 91 -7.40 -5.51 -9.78
C ARG A 91 -7.21 -6.91 -10.33
N PHE A 92 -6.58 -7.82 -9.58
CA PHE A 92 -5.82 -8.86 -10.28
C PHE A 92 -6.23 -10.28 -9.94
N TYR A 93 -7.52 -10.56 -9.86
CA TYR A 93 -7.98 -11.93 -9.98
C TYR A 93 -7.65 -12.50 -11.38
N LEU A 94 -7.23 -13.76 -11.44
CA LEU A 94 -6.94 -14.44 -12.71
C LEU A 94 -8.14 -14.35 -13.69
N ARG A 95 -9.36 -14.40 -13.15
CA ARG A 95 -10.60 -14.20 -13.91
C ARG A 95 -10.64 -12.82 -14.56
N ASP A 96 -10.25 -11.79 -13.81
CA ASP A 96 -10.19 -10.43 -14.32
C ASP A 96 -9.03 -10.26 -15.32
N TYR A 97 -7.98 -11.09 -15.22
CA TYR A 97 -6.87 -11.06 -16.17
C TYR A 97 -7.27 -11.53 -17.56
N LEU A 98 -7.99 -12.62 -17.66
CA LEU A 98 -8.48 -13.14 -18.95
C LEU A 98 -9.50 -12.18 -19.59
N VAL A 99 -10.46 -11.71 -18.80
CA VAL A 99 -11.43 -10.68 -19.22
C VAL A 99 -10.72 -9.38 -19.57
N ARG A 100 -9.68 -9.01 -18.83
CA ARG A 100 -8.91 -7.79 -19.04
C ARG A 100 -8.03 -7.85 -20.29
N LYS A 101 -7.41 -8.99 -20.63
CA LYS A 101 -6.65 -9.12 -21.88
C LYS A 101 -7.56 -8.92 -23.10
N LEU A 102 -8.81 -9.41 -23.00
CA LEU A 102 -9.83 -9.20 -24.01
C LEU A 102 -10.37 -7.75 -24.03
N ASN A 103 -10.35 -7.05 -22.89
CA ASN A 103 -10.89 -5.70 -22.71
C ASN A 103 -9.85 -4.66 -22.31
N GLU A 104 -8.55 -4.93 -22.43
CA GLU A 104 -7.48 -4.05 -21.93
C GLU A 104 -7.59 -2.64 -22.53
N ALA A 105 -7.98 -2.53 -23.80
CA ALA A 105 -8.22 -1.26 -24.45
C ALA A 105 -9.40 -0.50 -23.83
N LEU A 106 -10.50 -1.20 -23.49
CA LEU A 106 -11.68 -0.61 -22.85
C LEU A 106 -11.42 -0.22 -21.40
N LEU A 107 -10.77 -1.09 -20.63
CA LEU A 107 -10.42 -0.80 -19.24
C LEU A 107 -9.37 0.29 -19.11
N ILE A 108 -8.40 0.38 -20.03
CA ILE A 108 -7.47 1.50 -20.12
C ILE A 108 -8.20 2.79 -20.46
N LYS A 109 -9.21 2.72 -21.33
CA LYS A 109 -9.98 3.88 -21.75
C LYS A 109 -10.88 4.41 -20.62
N PHE A 110 -11.59 3.53 -19.92
CA PHE A 110 -12.58 3.91 -18.90
C PHE A 110 -12.02 3.95 -17.48
N GLY A 111 -10.84 3.39 -17.25
CA GLY A 111 -10.25 3.26 -15.92
C GLY A 111 -11.08 2.31 -15.04
N ALA A 112 -10.54 1.95 -13.89
CA ALA A 112 -11.28 1.28 -12.84
C ALA A 112 -10.56 1.49 -11.51
N PRO A 113 -11.26 1.79 -10.41
CA PRO A 113 -10.63 2.03 -9.11
C PRO A 113 -9.94 0.76 -8.59
N PRO A 114 -8.92 0.89 -7.76
CA PRO A 114 -8.40 -0.21 -6.96
C PRO A 114 -9.53 -0.84 -6.13
N ARG A 115 -9.41 -2.12 -5.81
CA ARG A 115 -10.39 -2.83 -4.97
C ARG A 115 -9.67 -3.64 -3.92
N PHE A 116 -10.27 -3.75 -2.76
CA PHE A 116 -9.78 -4.64 -1.71
C PHE A 116 -9.82 -6.12 -2.13
N LEU A 117 -8.91 -6.91 -1.59
CA LEU A 117 -9.07 -8.35 -1.56
C LEU A 117 -10.36 -8.70 -0.81
N PRO A 118 -11.04 -9.81 -1.16
CA PRO A 118 -12.20 -10.27 -0.42
C PRO A 118 -11.88 -10.39 1.08
N SER A 119 -12.72 -9.79 1.87
CA SER A 119 -12.63 -9.78 3.32
C SER A 119 -14.03 -9.65 3.89
N THR A 120 -14.22 -10.10 5.11
CA THR A 120 -15.43 -9.86 5.89
C THR A 120 -15.49 -8.44 6.46
N THR A 121 -14.37 -7.72 6.46
CA THR A 121 -14.30 -6.33 6.94
C THR A 121 -15.00 -5.40 5.95
N PRO A 122 -15.99 -4.63 6.40
CA PRO A 122 -16.69 -3.69 5.54
C PRO A 122 -15.77 -2.64 4.95
N SER A 123 -15.97 -2.32 3.68
CA SER A 123 -15.33 -1.19 3.01
C SER A 123 -16.34 -0.10 2.73
N PHE A 124 -15.88 1.13 2.71
CA PHE A 124 -16.68 2.31 2.37
C PHE A 124 -15.94 3.20 1.39
N ALA A 125 -16.66 3.98 0.63
CA ALA A 125 -16.09 5.01 -0.25
C ALA A 125 -16.40 6.38 0.34
N LEU A 126 -15.47 7.32 0.14
CA LEU A 126 -15.77 8.72 0.45
C LEU A 126 -16.81 9.24 -0.53
N ASP A 127 -17.79 9.96 0.00
CA ASP A 127 -18.70 10.72 -0.84
C ASP A 127 -17.97 11.99 -1.32
N MET A 128 -17.56 11.97 -2.57
CA MET A 128 -16.78 13.05 -3.17
C MET A 128 -17.60 13.74 -4.26
N SER A 129 -17.75 15.05 -4.17
CA SER A 129 -18.33 15.86 -5.21
C SER A 129 -17.52 15.79 -6.52
N ARG A 130 -18.14 16.17 -7.63
CA ARG A 130 -17.44 16.26 -8.93
C ARG A 130 -16.24 17.21 -8.88
N GLY A 131 -16.35 18.30 -8.11
CA GLY A 131 -15.27 19.27 -7.92
C GLY A 131 -14.07 18.67 -7.19
N GLU A 132 -14.30 17.92 -6.11
CA GLU A 132 -13.25 17.23 -5.36
C GLU A 132 -12.55 16.16 -6.19
N ILE A 133 -13.31 15.38 -6.96
CA ILE A 133 -12.74 14.42 -7.91
C ILE A 133 -11.89 15.12 -8.97
N ALA A 134 -12.37 16.25 -9.51
CA ALA A 134 -11.60 17.03 -10.49
C ALA A 134 -10.31 17.59 -9.87
N ARG A 135 -10.38 18.11 -8.64
CA ARG A 135 -9.21 18.57 -7.89
C ARG A 135 -8.23 17.43 -7.64
N LYS A 136 -8.69 16.28 -7.15
CA LYS A 136 -7.88 15.08 -6.98
C LYS A 136 -7.15 14.68 -8.28
N ARG A 137 -7.86 14.65 -9.40
CA ARG A 137 -7.26 14.35 -10.71
C ARG A 137 -6.18 15.35 -11.10
N SER A 138 -6.36 16.63 -10.78
CA SER A 138 -5.38 17.67 -11.09
C SER A 138 -4.08 17.52 -10.32
N LEU A 139 -4.12 16.93 -9.11
CA LEU A 139 -2.94 16.71 -8.28
C LEU A 139 -1.97 15.68 -8.89
N PHE A 140 -2.46 14.77 -9.72
CA PHE A 140 -1.59 13.78 -10.36
C PHE A 140 -0.55 14.38 -11.30
N ARG A 141 -0.71 15.65 -11.73
CA ARG A 141 0.32 16.37 -12.51
C ARG A 141 1.66 16.47 -11.82
N TYR A 142 1.69 16.39 -10.49
CA TYR A 142 2.92 16.44 -9.69
C TYR A 142 3.72 15.16 -9.70
N PHE A 143 3.11 14.03 -10.03
CA PHE A 143 3.74 12.71 -10.05
C PHE A 143 4.33 12.38 -11.44
N LYS A 144 5.26 13.21 -11.89
CA LYS A 144 5.81 13.17 -13.26
C LYS A 144 6.42 11.81 -13.64
N THR A 145 7.03 11.12 -12.68
CA THR A 145 7.67 9.81 -12.88
C THR A 145 6.65 8.66 -12.99
N GLN A 146 5.40 8.89 -12.60
CA GLN A 146 4.34 7.87 -12.52
C GLN A 146 3.32 7.95 -13.67
N GLU A 147 3.65 8.64 -14.76
CA GLU A 147 2.71 8.87 -15.87
C GLU A 147 1.35 9.43 -15.40
N PRO A 148 1.20 10.74 -15.19
CA PRO A 148 0.01 11.36 -14.60
C PRO A 148 -1.33 10.93 -15.21
N ARG A 149 -1.37 10.72 -16.54
CA ARG A 149 -2.58 10.24 -17.23
C ARG A 149 -2.98 8.82 -16.77
N ARG A 150 -2.00 7.98 -16.47
CA ARG A 150 -2.23 6.63 -15.98
C ARG A 150 -2.76 6.66 -14.54
N LEU A 151 -2.21 7.54 -13.71
CA LEU A 151 -2.71 7.77 -12.35
C LEU A 151 -4.16 8.26 -12.35
N VAL A 152 -4.49 9.25 -13.19
CA VAL A 152 -5.88 9.73 -13.31
C VAL A 152 -6.84 8.59 -13.66
N ARG A 153 -6.48 7.71 -14.57
CA ARG A 153 -7.32 6.56 -14.94
C ARG A 153 -7.47 5.53 -13.82
N ARG A 154 -6.52 5.46 -12.94
CA ARG A 154 -6.46 4.47 -11.87
C ARG A 154 -7.07 4.98 -10.58
N PHE A 155 -6.72 6.21 -10.19
CA PHE A 155 -7.05 6.79 -8.89
C PHE A 155 -7.98 8.01 -8.99
N GLY A 156 -8.40 8.40 -10.18
CA GLY A 156 -9.31 9.52 -10.40
C GLY A 156 -10.77 9.21 -10.07
N PHE A 157 -11.03 8.40 -9.05
CA PHE A 157 -12.32 7.98 -8.52
C PHE A 157 -12.40 8.33 -7.03
N PRO A 158 -13.58 8.25 -6.39
CA PRO A 158 -13.69 8.34 -4.95
C PRO A 158 -12.76 7.34 -4.26
N ASP A 159 -12.12 7.78 -3.17
CA ASP A 159 -11.25 6.91 -2.40
C ASP A 159 -12.07 5.89 -1.64
N GLN A 160 -11.55 4.67 -1.58
CA GLN A 160 -12.13 3.56 -0.83
C GLN A 160 -11.27 3.26 0.38
N PHE A 161 -11.91 2.99 1.49
CA PHE A 161 -11.26 2.64 2.74
C PHE A 161 -11.98 1.45 3.38
N ARG A 162 -11.27 0.72 4.21
CA ARG A 162 -11.86 -0.20 5.19
C ARG A 162 -11.11 -0.09 6.50
N LEU A 163 -11.73 -0.52 7.57
CA LEU A 163 -11.05 -0.67 8.85
C LEU A 163 -9.91 -1.69 8.73
N PHE A 164 -8.87 -1.44 9.46
CA PHE A 164 -7.72 -2.32 9.51
C PHE A 164 -8.16 -3.74 9.94
N SER A 165 -7.69 -4.71 9.18
CA SER A 165 -7.80 -6.11 9.57
C SER A 165 -6.41 -6.72 9.56
N ARG A 166 -5.98 -7.23 10.72
CA ARG A 166 -4.66 -7.83 10.83
C ARG A 166 -4.59 -9.09 9.98
N PRO A 167 -3.75 -9.14 8.94
CA PRO A 167 -3.54 -10.35 8.17
C PRO A 167 -2.54 -11.26 8.88
N ASP A 168 -2.52 -12.52 8.52
CA ASP A 168 -1.36 -13.37 8.76
C ASP A 168 -0.26 -13.01 7.76
N TYR A 169 0.68 -12.18 8.16
CA TYR A 169 1.75 -11.70 7.29
C TYR A 169 2.66 -12.84 6.79
N VAL A 170 2.79 -13.91 7.55
CA VAL A 170 3.63 -15.05 7.17
C VAL A 170 2.94 -15.91 6.11
N LYS A 171 1.67 -16.20 6.30
CA LYS A 171 0.87 -16.93 5.31
C LYS A 171 0.47 -16.05 4.13
N GLY A 172 0.35 -14.76 4.40
CA GLY A 172 0.00 -13.74 3.42
C GLY A 172 -1.44 -13.82 2.92
N PRO A 173 -1.91 -12.77 2.24
CA PRO A 173 -3.14 -12.82 1.49
C PRO A 173 -2.90 -13.54 0.17
N TYR A 174 -1.82 -14.27 0.09
CA TYR A 174 -1.32 -14.89 -1.12
C TYR A 174 -2.36 -15.87 -1.67
N ASP A 175 -3.44 -15.29 -2.15
CA ASP A 175 -4.21 -15.96 -3.18
C ASP A 175 -3.18 -16.32 -4.26
N PRO A 176 -2.87 -17.62 -4.49
CA PRO A 176 -1.90 -18.04 -5.49
C PRO A 176 -2.16 -17.39 -6.85
N ARG A 177 -3.40 -16.96 -7.09
CA ARG A 177 -3.86 -16.25 -8.27
C ARG A 177 -3.33 -14.81 -8.36
N VAL A 178 -3.07 -14.15 -7.23
CA VAL A 178 -2.51 -12.79 -7.16
C VAL A 178 -0.98 -12.84 -7.22
N SER A 179 -0.37 -13.69 -6.41
CA SER A 179 1.08 -13.90 -6.33
C SER A 179 1.69 -14.33 -7.68
N LEU A 180 1.06 -15.30 -8.37
CA LEU A 180 1.48 -15.75 -9.70
C LEU A 180 1.58 -14.60 -10.71
N ARG A 181 0.77 -13.59 -10.58
CA ARG A 181 0.76 -12.50 -11.53
C ARG A 181 1.85 -11.47 -11.28
N TYR A 182 2.15 -11.15 -10.04
CA TYR A 182 3.24 -10.23 -9.73
C TYR A 182 4.57 -10.85 -10.18
N ARG A 183 4.76 -12.15 -9.91
CA ARG A 183 5.87 -12.94 -10.45
C ARG A 183 5.89 -12.91 -11.98
N PHE A 184 4.75 -13.10 -12.62
CA PHE A 184 4.66 -13.12 -14.09
C PHE A 184 4.96 -11.75 -14.71
N ILE A 185 4.47 -10.66 -14.13
CA ILE A 185 4.72 -9.31 -14.64
C ILE A 185 6.16 -8.89 -14.36
N SER A 186 6.69 -9.17 -13.18
CA SER A 186 8.07 -8.85 -12.83
C SER A 186 9.06 -9.66 -13.65
N THR A 187 8.82 -10.96 -13.88
CA THR A 187 9.72 -11.81 -14.66
C THR A 187 9.56 -11.63 -16.16
N TRP A 188 8.37 -11.40 -16.68
CA TRP A 188 8.14 -11.35 -18.13
C TRP A 188 8.34 -9.96 -18.73
N LYS A 189 7.91 -8.91 -18.06
CA LYS A 189 8.10 -7.52 -18.54
C LYS A 189 9.48 -6.94 -18.24
N HIS A 190 10.21 -7.52 -17.32
CA HIS A 190 11.46 -6.99 -16.80
C HIS A 190 12.58 -8.02 -16.77
N LYS A 191 12.56 -9.01 -17.68
CA LYS A 191 13.70 -9.95 -17.84
C LYS A 191 15.04 -9.22 -17.91
N ASP A 192 15.04 -8.04 -18.54
CA ASP A 192 16.24 -7.19 -18.69
C ASP A 192 16.32 -6.11 -17.59
N LYS A 193 15.32 -6.01 -16.71
CA LYS A 193 15.22 -5.03 -15.63
C LYS A 193 14.97 -5.69 -14.27
N ALA A 194 15.36 -6.94 -14.14
CA ALA A 194 15.31 -7.68 -12.86
C ALA A 194 15.86 -6.90 -11.65
N PRO A 195 16.76 -5.92 -11.81
CA PRO A 195 17.17 -5.07 -10.70
C PRO A 195 16.11 -4.10 -10.21
N PHE A 196 14.98 -3.90 -10.91
CA PHE A 196 14.00 -2.87 -10.52
C PHE A 196 13.24 -3.22 -9.23
N PHE A 197 13.11 -4.51 -8.93
CA PHE A 197 12.55 -5.03 -7.67
C PHE A 197 13.63 -5.68 -6.79
N GLY A 198 14.89 -5.25 -6.94
CA GLY A 198 16.00 -5.72 -6.13
C GLY A 198 16.28 -7.22 -6.18
N GLY A 199 15.58 -7.98 -7.02
CA GLY A 199 15.67 -9.44 -7.07
C GLY A 199 15.06 -10.16 -5.87
N LEU A 200 14.29 -9.45 -5.03
CA LEU A 200 13.62 -10.01 -3.85
C LEU A 200 12.43 -10.88 -4.26
N THR A 201 12.29 -11.99 -3.58
CA THR A 201 11.22 -12.97 -3.78
C THR A 201 10.17 -12.85 -2.66
N ASP A 202 8.98 -13.43 -2.86
CA ASP A 202 7.97 -13.56 -1.81
C ASP A 202 8.57 -14.28 -0.58
N GLU A 203 9.53 -15.17 -0.79
CA GLU A 203 10.18 -15.92 0.27
C GLU A 203 11.08 -15.02 1.13
N ASP A 204 11.75 -14.04 0.52
CA ASP A 204 12.55 -13.06 1.26
C ASP A 204 11.66 -12.23 2.19
N TYR A 205 10.49 -11.77 1.70
CA TYR A 205 9.53 -11.05 2.54
C TYR A 205 8.93 -11.92 3.65
N ARG A 206 8.54 -13.16 3.31
CA ARG A 206 8.05 -14.11 4.33
C ARG A 206 9.08 -14.35 5.43
N ARG A 207 10.35 -14.45 5.08
CA ARG A 207 11.44 -14.61 6.05
C ARG A 207 11.54 -13.40 6.97
N VAL A 208 11.45 -12.19 6.42
CA VAL A 208 11.42 -10.95 7.21
C VAL A 208 10.22 -10.93 8.15
N TYR A 209 9.01 -11.18 7.65
CA TYR A 209 7.80 -11.21 8.48
C TYR A 209 7.88 -12.29 9.56
N SER A 210 8.33 -13.51 9.23
CA SER A 210 8.48 -14.61 10.19
C SER A 210 9.42 -14.23 11.34
N ARG A 211 10.55 -13.60 11.01
CA ARG A 211 11.50 -13.14 12.03
C ARG A 211 10.89 -12.05 12.91
N LEU A 212 10.33 -11.02 12.32
CA LEU A 212 9.74 -9.89 13.04
C LEU A 212 8.51 -10.28 13.88
N GLU A 213 7.74 -11.28 13.43
CA GLU A 213 6.63 -11.82 14.24
C GLU A 213 7.13 -12.71 15.37
N ALA A 214 8.23 -13.46 15.17
CA ALA A 214 8.84 -14.25 16.23
C ALA A 214 9.48 -13.39 17.34
N GLU A 215 10.02 -12.25 16.99
CA GLU A 215 10.63 -11.28 17.93
C GLU A 215 9.56 -10.38 18.61
N ARG A 216 8.28 -10.63 18.34
CA ARG A 216 7.19 -9.89 18.96
C ARG A 216 7.16 -10.15 20.46
N PRO A 217 7.22 -9.11 21.32
CA PRO A 217 6.97 -9.30 22.73
C PRO A 217 5.54 -9.84 22.89
N GLU A 218 5.40 -10.94 23.61
CA GLU A 218 4.09 -11.48 23.96
C GLU A 218 3.26 -10.34 24.53
N ALA A 219 2.08 -10.13 23.96
CA ALA A 219 1.14 -9.16 24.49
C ALA A 219 0.91 -9.53 25.96
N ARG A 220 1.43 -8.72 26.87
CA ARG A 220 1.14 -8.89 28.28
C ARG A 220 -0.36 -8.75 28.43
N GLY A 221 -1.00 -9.90 28.66
CA GLY A 221 -2.43 -10.01 28.91
C GLY A 221 -2.90 -9.25 30.15
#